data_bc6fda20e293bae50601ffdc2b79ac63
#
_entry.id   bc6fda20e293bae50601ffdc2b79ac63
#
_cell.length_a   1.000
_cell.length_b   1.000
_cell.length_c   1.000
_cell.angle_alpha   90.00
_cell.angle_beta   90.00
_cell.angle_gamma   90.00
#
_symmetry.space_group_name_H-M   'P 1'
#
loop_
_entity.id
_entity.type
_entity.pdbx_description
1 polymer ?
#
loop_
_entity_poly.entity_id
_entity_poly.type
_entity_poly.pdbx_seq_one_letter_code
_entity_poly.pdbx_strand_id
1 'polypeptide(L)'
;MFLKYKCLIILLLFLTGNMMTEAQELIAPTDTVMAVVGDTLVPAGQDSVLALDSVPKKQTGLDAPVTYQAKDSIIMTGANWAYLFGESDVKYQQIELQSEKIEMNMDSSLVYATFGLDSIGEEFGYPLFKDGDQQYESKTMRYNFGTKKGYITDVITQQGEGYVTAGRTKKMDNDVLNMVGGRYTTCDEHDHPHFYIQMTKAKVRPKKNIVTGPVYMVFEDVPLYPIGLPFCFFPFSSTYSS
;
A
#
# COMPACT_ATOMS: atom_id res chain seq x y z
N MET A 1 -19.40 36.48 -29.03
CA MET A 1 -20.70 36.11 -28.50
C MET A 1 -21.15 34.70 -28.96
N PHE A 2 -20.33 33.94 -29.66
CA PHE A 2 -20.67 32.61 -30.23
C PHE A 2 -20.13 31.39 -29.47
N LEU A 3 -19.33 31.61 -28.40
CA LEU A 3 -18.68 30.47 -27.69
C LEU A 3 -19.52 29.95 -26.50
N LYS A 4 -20.50 30.70 -26.01
CA LYS A 4 -21.37 30.29 -24.89
C LYS A 4 -22.49 29.31 -25.25
N TYR A 5 -22.87 29.24 -26.53
CA TYR A 5 -23.96 28.38 -26.98
C TYR A 5 -23.53 26.95 -27.32
N LYS A 6 -22.24 26.70 -27.59
CA LYS A 6 -21.75 25.36 -27.87
C LYS A 6 -21.73 24.44 -26.64
N CYS A 7 -21.48 24.98 -25.45
CA CYS A 7 -21.54 24.20 -24.22
C CYS A 7 -22.96 23.82 -23.80
N LEU A 8 -23.96 24.67 -24.13
CA LEU A 8 -25.36 24.42 -23.77
C LEU A 8 -26.00 23.31 -24.64
N ILE A 9 -25.59 23.21 -25.89
CA ILE A 9 -26.10 22.19 -26.83
C ILE A 9 -25.54 20.81 -26.49
N ILE A 10 -24.29 20.72 -26.01
CA ILE A 10 -23.70 19.45 -25.58
C ILE A 10 -24.33 18.95 -24.27
N LEU A 11 -24.74 19.83 -23.39
CA LEU A 11 -25.43 19.49 -22.14
C LEU A 11 -26.85 18.96 -22.39
N LEU A 12 -27.53 19.43 -23.44
CA LEU A 12 -28.91 19.01 -23.76
C LEU A 12 -28.96 17.65 -24.47
N LEU A 13 -27.90 17.22 -25.14
CA LEU A 13 -27.79 15.93 -25.80
C LEU A 13 -27.51 14.75 -24.86
N PHE A 14 -27.08 15.03 -23.62
CA PHE A 14 -26.86 14.00 -22.60
C PHE A 14 -28.08 13.68 -21.73
N LEU A 15 -29.19 14.40 -21.89
CA LEU A 15 -30.41 14.22 -21.07
C LEU A 15 -31.50 13.36 -21.71
N THR A 16 -31.30 12.85 -22.93
CA THR A 16 -32.33 12.06 -23.63
C THR A 16 -31.84 10.68 -24.08
N GLY A 17 -31.22 9.94 -23.23
CA GLY A 17 -30.79 8.57 -23.60
C GLY A 17 -30.53 7.71 -22.38
N ASN A 18 -31.54 7.06 -21.91
CA ASN A 18 -31.71 5.63 -21.70
C ASN A 18 -32.55 5.30 -20.49
N MET A 19 -33.82 5.16 -20.71
CA MET A 19 -34.64 4.18 -20.01
C MET A 19 -34.57 2.88 -20.82
N MET A 20 -33.90 1.87 -20.29
CA MET A 20 -34.24 0.48 -20.58
C MET A 20 -34.10 -0.32 -19.29
N THR A 21 -35.25 -0.65 -18.81
CA THR A 21 -35.61 -1.65 -17.82
C THR A 21 -35.29 -3.02 -18.38
N GLU A 22 -34.57 -3.85 -17.66
CA GLU A 22 -34.70 -5.28 -17.84
C GLU A 22 -34.60 -6.03 -16.53
N ALA A 23 -35.47 -7.03 -16.44
CA ALA A 23 -36.05 -7.63 -15.28
C ALA A 23 -35.14 -8.60 -14.53
N GLN A 24 -35.49 -8.72 -13.27
CA GLN A 24 -35.09 -9.75 -12.31
C GLN A 24 -35.28 -11.17 -12.84
N GLU A 25 -34.33 -12.02 -12.55
CA GLU A 25 -34.62 -13.44 -12.36
C GLU A 25 -34.08 -13.91 -11.02
N LEU A 26 -35.04 -14.23 -10.18
CA LEU A 26 -34.92 -14.73 -8.81
C LEU A 26 -34.72 -16.24 -8.90
N ILE A 27 -33.62 -16.77 -8.46
CA ILE A 27 -33.47 -18.20 -8.20
C ILE A 27 -33.18 -18.39 -6.70
N ALA A 28 -34.18 -18.96 -6.04
CA ALA A 28 -34.16 -19.34 -4.64
C ALA A 28 -33.33 -20.63 -4.41
N PRO A 29 -32.83 -20.83 -3.19
CA PRO A 29 -32.00 -21.98 -2.86
C PRO A 29 -32.85 -23.21 -2.59
N THR A 30 -32.40 -24.36 -3.07
CA THR A 30 -32.99 -25.66 -2.71
C THR A 30 -32.15 -26.30 -1.63
N ASP A 31 -32.72 -26.41 -0.46
CA ASP A 31 -32.28 -27.28 0.62
C ASP A 31 -32.17 -28.74 0.16
N THR A 32 -31.11 -29.40 0.49
CA THR A 32 -31.12 -30.86 0.68
C THR A 32 -30.22 -31.24 1.83
N VAL A 33 -30.86 -31.49 2.95
CA VAL A 33 -30.30 -32.17 4.12
C VAL A 33 -30.27 -33.66 3.83
N MET A 34 -29.13 -34.30 3.98
CA MET A 34 -29.07 -35.74 4.25
C MET A 34 -28.03 -36.03 5.31
N ALA A 35 -28.54 -36.34 6.48
CA ALA A 35 -27.81 -37.03 7.54
C ALA A 35 -27.77 -38.54 7.23
N VAL A 36 -26.59 -39.11 7.32
CA VAL A 36 -26.47 -40.59 7.47
C VAL A 36 -25.60 -40.83 8.69
N VAL A 37 -26.27 -41.36 9.70
CA VAL A 37 -25.71 -42.00 10.87
C VAL A 37 -25.35 -43.46 10.50
N GLY A 38 -24.15 -43.89 10.80
CA GLY A 38 -23.73 -45.24 10.65
C GLY A 38 -22.79 -45.63 11.79
N ASP A 39 -23.34 -46.20 12.84
CA ASP A 39 -22.64 -46.94 13.90
C ASP A 39 -21.85 -48.11 13.34
N THR A 40 -20.62 -48.28 13.79
CA THR A 40 -20.01 -49.58 13.89
C THR A 40 -18.99 -49.61 15.04
N LEU A 41 -19.25 -50.46 15.97
CA LEU A 41 -18.53 -50.74 17.20
C LEU A 41 -17.20 -51.47 16.97
N VAL A 42 -16.29 -51.24 17.86
CA VAL A 42 -14.92 -51.70 18.14
C VAL A 42 -14.77 -53.21 18.20
N PRO A 43 -13.52 -53.76 18.05
CA PRO A 43 -12.90 -54.29 19.24
C PRO A 43 -11.46 -53.84 19.50
N ALA A 44 -11.16 -53.77 20.78
CA ALA A 44 -9.85 -53.48 21.34
C ALA A 44 -8.84 -54.61 21.09
N GLY A 45 -7.59 -54.23 20.88
CA GLY A 45 -6.48 -55.15 21.00
C GLY A 45 -5.20 -54.67 20.35
N GLN A 46 -4.23 -54.36 21.20
CA GLN A 46 -2.80 -54.46 21.03
C GLN A 46 -1.98 -53.26 20.54
N ASP A 47 -1.08 -52.93 21.44
CA ASP A 47 0.11 -52.10 21.33
C ASP A 47 0.76 -52.09 19.95
N SER A 48 0.85 -50.90 19.39
CA SER A 48 1.92 -50.53 18.46
C SER A 48 2.20 -49.07 18.65
N VAL A 49 3.37 -48.77 19.15
CA VAL A 49 3.95 -47.43 19.20
C VAL A 49 4.08 -46.93 17.76
N LEU A 50 3.05 -46.29 17.25
CA LEU A 50 3.12 -45.59 15.98
C LEU A 50 3.70 -44.21 16.26
N ALA A 51 4.87 -43.99 15.67
CA ALA A 51 5.50 -42.69 15.56
C ALA A 51 4.43 -41.65 15.23
N LEU A 52 4.41 -40.56 16.03
CA LEU A 52 3.61 -39.40 15.80
C LEU A 52 4.07 -38.79 14.46
N ASP A 53 3.38 -39.21 13.41
CA ASP A 53 3.60 -38.66 12.07
C ASP A 53 3.32 -37.18 12.15
N SER A 54 4.33 -36.39 11.88
CA SER A 54 4.31 -34.95 11.91
C SER A 54 3.20 -34.46 11.00
N VAL A 55 2.16 -33.92 11.62
CA VAL A 55 1.16 -33.09 10.90
C VAL A 55 1.95 -32.09 10.05
N PRO A 56 1.79 -32.06 8.73
CA PRO A 56 2.48 -31.09 7.91
C PRO A 56 2.07 -29.72 8.38
N LYS A 57 2.97 -29.03 9.07
CA LYS A 57 2.83 -27.63 9.45
C LYS A 57 2.66 -26.89 8.13
N LYS A 58 1.43 -26.41 7.87
CA LYS A 58 1.12 -25.57 6.71
C LYS A 58 2.17 -24.47 6.69
N GLN A 59 3.12 -24.55 5.78
CA GLN A 59 4.16 -23.54 5.65
C GLN A 59 3.43 -22.25 5.29
N THR A 60 3.33 -21.33 6.23
CA THR A 60 3.09 -19.93 5.93
C THR A 60 4.18 -19.55 4.94
N GLY A 61 3.82 -19.12 3.73
CA GLY A 61 4.77 -18.95 2.62
C GLY A 61 5.82 -17.85 2.82
N LEU A 62 6.24 -17.60 4.06
CA LEU A 62 7.29 -16.70 4.48
C LEU A 62 8.50 -17.49 4.97
N ASP A 63 9.69 -17.10 4.50
CA ASP A 63 10.96 -17.76 4.81
C ASP A 63 11.47 -17.52 6.24
N ALA A 64 10.87 -16.56 6.96
CA ALA A 64 11.26 -16.16 8.31
C ALA A 64 10.02 -15.86 9.18
N PRO A 65 10.16 -15.92 10.52
CA PRO A 65 9.08 -15.51 11.41
C PRO A 65 8.83 -14.00 11.33
N VAL A 66 7.56 -13.60 11.43
CA VAL A 66 7.15 -12.22 11.60
C VAL A 66 7.02 -11.98 13.10
N THR A 67 7.72 -10.95 13.62
CA THR A 67 7.54 -10.47 14.98
C THR A 67 6.67 -9.23 14.97
N TYR A 68 5.78 -9.11 15.92
CA TYR A 68 4.88 -7.97 16.04
C TYR A 68 4.66 -7.60 17.49
N GLN A 69 4.49 -6.33 17.75
CA GLN A 69 4.20 -5.76 19.06
C GLN A 69 3.31 -4.53 18.92
N ALA A 70 2.57 -4.22 19.96
CA ALA A 70 1.75 -3.02 20.05
C ALA A 70 1.71 -2.57 21.51
N LYS A 71 1.57 -1.27 21.74
CA LYS A 71 1.54 -0.69 23.09
C LYS A 71 0.18 -0.87 23.76
N ASP A 72 -0.90 -0.68 23.03
CA ASP A 72 -2.25 -0.68 23.59
C ASP A 72 -2.90 -2.06 23.57
N SER A 73 -3.09 -2.65 22.39
CA SER A 73 -3.74 -3.95 22.26
C SER A 73 -3.39 -4.70 20.99
N ILE A 74 -3.47 -6.03 21.08
CA ILE A 74 -3.36 -6.94 19.94
C ILE A 74 -4.58 -7.83 19.96
N ILE A 75 -5.38 -7.80 18.91
CA ILE A 75 -6.59 -8.60 18.74
C ILE A 75 -6.36 -9.61 17.63
N MET A 76 -6.48 -10.90 17.94
CA MET A 76 -6.41 -11.96 16.95
C MET A 76 -7.79 -12.55 16.72
N THR A 77 -8.17 -12.75 15.46
CA THR A 77 -9.42 -13.40 15.08
C THR A 77 -9.15 -14.74 14.42
N GLY A 78 -10.11 -15.67 14.51
CA GLY A 78 -9.97 -17.05 14.05
C GLY A 78 -9.70 -17.24 12.54
N ALA A 79 -9.72 -16.18 11.76
CA ALA A 79 -9.39 -16.16 10.33
C ALA A 79 -7.94 -15.71 10.04
N ASN A 80 -7.01 -15.94 10.95
CA ASN A 80 -5.60 -15.55 10.85
C ASN A 80 -5.37 -14.05 10.62
N TRP A 81 -6.30 -13.21 11.13
CA TRP A 81 -6.15 -11.78 11.19
C TRP A 81 -5.62 -11.35 12.54
N ALA A 82 -4.66 -10.42 12.53
CA ALA A 82 -4.18 -9.71 13.70
C ALA A 82 -4.40 -8.21 13.50
N TYR A 83 -4.91 -7.56 14.53
CA TYR A 83 -5.11 -6.11 14.60
C TYR A 83 -4.27 -5.58 15.75
N LEU A 84 -3.40 -4.64 15.46
CA LEU A 84 -2.48 -4.04 16.41
C LEU A 84 -2.85 -2.56 16.56
N PHE A 85 -2.88 -2.08 17.80
CA PHE A 85 -3.25 -0.70 18.13
C PHE A 85 -2.25 -0.09 19.09
N GLY A 86 -1.91 1.17 18.88
CA GLY A 86 -1.00 1.96 19.70
C GLY A 86 0.46 1.64 19.42
N GLU A 87 1.18 2.58 18.78
CA GLU A 87 2.62 2.46 18.50
C GLU A 87 3.02 1.04 18.05
N SER A 88 2.25 0.52 17.10
CA SER A 88 2.41 -0.85 16.60
C SER A 88 3.66 -1.01 15.76
N ASP A 89 4.38 -2.13 15.92
CA ASP A 89 5.62 -2.45 15.21
C ASP A 89 5.55 -3.89 14.69
N VAL A 90 5.86 -4.06 13.40
CA VAL A 90 5.92 -5.36 12.74
C VAL A 90 7.26 -5.49 12.04
N LYS A 91 8.00 -6.56 12.37
CA LYS A 91 9.33 -6.84 11.80
C LYS A 91 9.35 -8.16 11.05
N TYR A 92 9.91 -8.12 9.86
CA TYR A 92 10.14 -9.28 9.03
C TYR A 92 11.48 -9.16 8.30
N GLN A 93 12.45 -9.98 8.67
CA GLN A 93 13.82 -9.90 8.16
C GLN A 93 14.42 -8.49 8.40
N GLN A 94 14.73 -7.74 7.34
CA GLN A 94 15.23 -6.36 7.39
C GLN A 94 14.13 -5.30 7.28
N ILE A 95 12.87 -5.74 7.16
CA ILE A 95 11.72 -4.85 7.03
C ILE A 95 11.17 -4.55 8.41
N GLU A 96 10.93 -3.28 8.69
CA GLU A 96 10.26 -2.78 9.88
C GLU A 96 9.13 -1.85 9.46
N LEU A 97 7.94 -2.08 9.99
CA LEU A 97 6.75 -1.26 9.77
C LEU A 97 6.20 -0.81 11.11
N GLN A 98 6.23 0.48 11.34
CA GLN A 98 5.69 1.12 12.53
C GLN A 98 4.48 1.96 12.15
N SER A 99 3.42 1.96 12.98
CA SER A 99 2.23 2.76 12.76
C SER A 99 1.35 2.76 14.00
N GLU A 100 0.41 3.70 14.10
CA GLU A 100 -0.60 3.68 15.16
C GLU A 100 -1.53 2.47 15.04
N LYS A 101 -1.92 2.12 13.83
CA LYS A 101 -2.80 0.97 13.57
C LYS A 101 -2.24 0.08 12.46
N ILE A 102 -2.12 -1.22 12.77
CA ILE A 102 -1.70 -2.23 11.78
C ILE A 102 -2.71 -3.37 11.77
N GLU A 103 -3.17 -3.73 10.58
CA GLU A 103 -3.98 -4.90 10.31
C GLU A 103 -3.15 -5.89 9.49
N MET A 104 -3.06 -7.13 9.92
CA MET A 104 -2.24 -8.15 9.26
C MET A 104 -3.04 -9.42 9.02
N ASN A 105 -2.96 -9.93 7.80
CA ASN A 105 -3.46 -11.25 7.46
C ASN A 105 -2.27 -12.22 7.29
N MET A 106 -2.19 -13.21 8.17
CA MET A 106 -1.06 -14.14 8.22
C MET A 106 -1.04 -15.14 7.06
N ASP A 107 -2.20 -15.52 6.52
CA ASP A 107 -2.28 -16.48 5.40
C ASP A 107 -1.78 -15.86 4.10
N SER A 108 -2.20 -14.65 3.81
CA SER A 108 -1.82 -13.92 2.60
C SER A 108 -0.54 -13.12 2.76
N SER A 109 0.02 -13.06 3.98
CA SER A 109 1.21 -12.25 4.32
C SER A 109 1.03 -10.76 3.99
N LEU A 110 -0.22 -10.29 4.05
CA LEU A 110 -0.59 -8.93 3.73
C LEU A 110 -0.72 -8.11 5.01
N VAL A 111 -0.09 -6.94 5.03
CA VAL A 111 -0.21 -5.96 6.09
C VAL A 111 -0.79 -4.66 5.55
N TYR A 112 -1.64 -4.03 6.34
CA TYR A 112 -2.18 -2.70 6.10
C TYR A 112 -1.90 -1.84 7.32
N ALA A 113 -1.28 -0.68 7.12
CA ALA A 113 -0.94 0.27 8.17
C ALA A 113 -1.59 1.62 7.89
N THR A 114 -2.05 2.27 8.95
CA THR A 114 -2.69 3.59 8.89
C THR A 114 -2.46 4.35 10.19
N PHE A 115 -2.62 5.66 10.12
CA PHE A 115 -2.57 6.59 11.24
C PHE A 115 -3.73 6.36 12.22
N GLY A 116 -3.63 6.92 13.42
CA GLY A 116 -4.70 7.07 14.38
C GLY A 116 -5.33 8.46 14.34
N LEU A 117 -6.45 8.60 15.02
CA LEU A 117 -7.10 9.89 15.28
C LEU A 117 -7.12 10.13 16.78
N ASP A 118 -6.74 11.32 17.19
CA ASP A 118 -6.86 11.75 18.59
C ASP A 118 -8.28 12.17 18.96
N SER A 119 -8.47 12.64 20.19
CA SER A 119 -9.80 13.04 20.73
C SER A 119 -10.39 14.26 20.01
N ILE A 120 -9.60 15.05 19.31
CA ILE A 120 -10.02 16.23 18.55
C ILE A 120 -10.07 15.96 17.05
N GLY A 121 -9.73 14.75 16.61
CA GLY A 121 -9.77 14.31 15.22
C GLY A 121 -8.50 14.61 14.43
N GLU A 122 -7.40 14.95 15.09
CA GLU A 122 -6.12 15.12 14.42
C GLU A 122 -5.46 13.76 14.13
N GLU A 123 -4.83 13.66 12.97
CA GLU A 123 -4.13 12.45 12.52
C GLU A 123 -2.76 12.34 13.19
N PHE A 124 -2.41 11.17 13.72
CA PHE A 124 -1.11 10.92 14.34
C PHE A 124 -0.64 9.49 14.12
N GLY A 125 0.65 9.20 14.38
CA GLY A 125 1.21 7.86 14.29
C GLY A 125 1.21 7.28 12.88
N TYR A 126 1.62 8.11 11.90
CA TYR A 126 1.69 7.72 10.49
C TYR A 126 2.58 6.50 10.24
N PRO A 127 2.23 5.65 9.27
CA PRO A 127 3.06 4.52 8.88
C PRO A 127 4.48 4.92 8.49
N LEU A 128 5.45 4.34 9.19
CA LEU A 128 6.87 4.45 8.90
C LEU A 128 7.40 3.07 8.49
N PHE A 129 7.77 2.93 7.24
CA PHE A 129 8.29 1.69 6.67
C PHE A 129 9.78 1.81 6.42
N LYS A 130 10.54 0.85 6.93
CA LYS A 130 11.97 0.72 6.68
C LYS A 130 12.26 -0.59 5.97
N ASP A 131 13.12 -0.55 4.97
CA ASP A 131 13.60 -1.70 4.22
C ASP A 131 15.11 -1.54 4.00
N GLY A 132 15.89 -2.14 4.87
CA GLY A 132 17.33 -1.85 4.98
C GLY A 132 17.57 -0.36 5.28
N ASP A 133 18.30 0.32 4.37
CA ASP A 133 18.62 1.76 4.52
C ASP A 133 17.54 2.69 3.95
N GLN A 134 16.48 2.15 3.38
CA GLN A 134 15.40 2.95 2.79
C GLN A 134 14.29 3.16 3.83
N GLN A 135 13.86 4.41 3.96
CA GLN A 135 12.77 4.80 4.83
C GLN A 135 11.69 5.52 4.04
N TYR A 136 10.45 5.16 4.30
CA TYR A 136 9.26 5.75 3.69
C TYR A 136 8.27 6.10 4.80
N GLU A 137 7.90 7.35 4.86
CA GLU A 137 6.77 7.80 5.65
C GLU A 137 5.55 7.93 4.75
N SER A 138 4.36 7.64 5.26
CA SER A 138 3.16 7.61 4.41
C SER A 138 1.89 7.80 5.22
N LYS A 139 0.81 8.21 4.56
CA LYS A 139 -0.51 8.29 5.18
C LYS A 139 -1.13 6.90 5.37
N THR A 140 -1.05 6.08 4.35
CA THR A 140 -1.45 4.66 4.45
C THR A 140 -0.50 3.78 3.65
N MET A 141 -0.33 2.55 4.10
CA MET A 141 0.50 1.57 3.42
C MET A 141 -0.17 0.20 3.41
N ARG A 142 -0.15 -0.44 2.27
CA ARG A 142 -0.46 -1.86 2.11
C ARG A 142 0.78 -2.55 1.56
N TYR A 143 1.26 -3.56 2.26
CA TYR A 143 2.46 -4.29 1.87
C TYR A 143 2.24 -5.80 1.98
N ASN A 144 2.83 -6.56 1.06
CA ASN A 144 2.79 -8.01 1.08
C ASN A 144 4.21 -8.55 1.25
N PHE A 145 4.47 -9.20 2.37
CA PHE A 145 5.79 -9.73 2.72
C PHE A 145 6.24 -10.86 1.78
N GLY A 146 5.31 -11.68 1.29
CA GLY A 146 5.63 -12.79 0.38
C GLY A 146 6.02 -12.32 -1.02
N THR A 147 5.30 -11.35 -1.58
CA THR A 147 5.57 -10.80 -2.92
C THR A 147 6.51 -9.60 -2.92
N LYS A 148 6.84 -9.04 -1.74
CA LYS A 148 7.64 -7.83 -1.54
C LYS A 148 7.12 -6.60 -2.31
N LYS A 149 5.81 -6.54 -2.55
CA LYS A 149 5.13 -5.46 -3.25
C LYS A 149 4.28 -4.64 -2.29
N GLY A 150 4.27 -3.32 -2.51
CA GLY A 150 3.49 -2.40 -1.68
C GLY A 150 2.73 -1.37 -2.49
N TYR A 151 1.66 -0.87 -1.89
CA TYR A 151 0.92 0.30 -2.35
C TYR A 151 0.88 1.31 -1.21
N ILE A 152 1.33 2.54 -1.50
CA ILE A 152 1.59 3.57 -0.51
C ILE A 152 0.87 4.84 -0.96
N THR A 153 0.19 5.51 -0.03
CA THR A 153 -0.44 6.80 -0.30
C THR A 153 0.28 7.91 0.44
N ASP A 154 0.41 9.06 -0.18
CA ASP A 154 1.04 10.26 0.36
C ASP A 154 2.41 9.94 0.97
N VAL A 155 3.26 9.32 0.14
CA VAL A 155 4.61 8.91 0.54
C VAL A 155 5.56 10.09 0.56
N ILE A 156 6.41 10.11 1.57
CA ILE A 156 7.58 10.99 1.68
C ILE A 156 8.81 10.11 1.86
N THR A 157 9.83 10.34 1.06
CA THR A 157 11.11 9.62 1.17
C THR A 157 12.28 10.49 0.79
N GLN A 158 13.36 10.39 1.52
CA GLN A 158 14.60 11.08 1.20
C GLN A 158 15.35 10.32 0.10
N GLN A 159 15.75 11.04 -0.95
CA GLN A 159 16.53 10.49 -2.05
C GLN A 159 17.66 11.44 -2.40
N GLY A 160 18.90 11.05 -2.06
CA GLY A 160 20.05 11.94 -2.17
C GLY A 160 19.95 13.12 -1.20
N GLU A 161 20.11 14.33 -1.71
CA GLU A 161 20.04 15.58 -0.94
C GLU A 161 18.62 16.18 -0.88
N GLY A 162 17.63 15.51 -1.46
CA GLY A 162 16.26 16.03 -1.53
C GLY A 162 15.20 15.02 -1.10
N TYR A 163 13.98 15.50 -1.07
CA TYR A 163 12.79 14.72 -0.73
C TYR A 163 11.93 14.48 -1.97
N VAL A 164 11.46 13.24 -2.07
CA VAL A 164 10.46 12.84 -3.06
C VAL A 164 9.15 12.59 -2.33
N THR A 165 8.12 13.30 -2.72
CA THR A 165 6.76 13.08 -2.23
C THR A 165 5.86 12.61 -3.37
N ALA A 166 4.85 11.80 -3.09
CA ALA A 166 3.88 11.38 -4.10
C ALA A 166 2.57 10.93 -3.48
N GLY A 167 1.47 11.34 -4.08
CA GLY A 167 0.15 10.94 -3.61
C GLY A 167 -0.13 9.45 -3.77
N ARG A 168 0.39 8.80 -4.80
CA ARG A 168 0.22 7.35 -5.02
C ARG A 168 1.51 6.72 -5.49
N THR A 169 1.94 5.69 -4.77
CA THR A 169 3.20 4.97 -5.04
C THR A 169 2.99 3.47 -4.99
N LYS A 170 3.55 2.77 -5.96
CA LYS A 170 3.63 1.32 -5.98
C LYS A 170 5.07 0.88 -5.83
N LYS A 171 5.40 0.23 -4.71
CA LYS A 171 6.70 -0.42 -4.48
C LYS A 171 6.68 -1.78 -5.17
N MET A 172 7.71 -2.06 -5.92
CA MET A 172 7.93 -3.33 -6.60
C MET A 172 8.89 -4.21 -5.79
N ASP A 173 8.96 -5.47 -6.13
CA ASP A 173 9.83 -6.49 -5.50
C ASP A 173 11.34 -6.20 -5.64
N ASN A 174 11.72 -5.40 -6.62
CA ASN A 174 13.10 -4.95 -6.88
C ASN A 174 13.37 -3.53 -6.34
N ASP A 175 12.65 -3.09 -5.32
CA ASP A 175 12.69 -1.79 -4.66
C ASP A 175 12.39 -0.58 -5.53
N VAL A 176 12.00 -0.80 -6.76
CA VAL A 176 11.58 0.27 -7.65
C VAL A 176 10.24 0.84 -7.19
N LEU A 177 10.17 2.18 -7.08
CA LEU A 177 8.94 2.89 -6.78
C LEU A 177 8.39 3.50 -8.06
N ASN A 178 7.16 3.15 -8.41
CA ASN A 178 6.41 3.79 -9.48
C ASN A 178 5.42 4.78 -8.85
N MET A 179 5.60 6.04 -9.14
CA MET A 179 4.88 7.16 -8.52
C MET A 179 4.00 7.88 -9.53
N VAL A 180 2.89 8.42 -9.05
CA VAL A 180 2.00 9.30 -9.81
C VAL A 180 1.76 10.57 -9.00
N GLY A 181 1.89 11.73 -9.67
CA GLY A 181 1.77 13.02 -9.01
C GLY A 181 2.92 13.29 -8.05
N GLY A 182 4.15 12.90 -8.43
CA GLY A 182 5.32 13.08 -7.59
C GLY A 182 5.81 14.52 -7.58
N ARG A 183 6.46 14.89 -6.48
CA ARG A 183 7.20 16.16 -6.31
C ARG A 183 8.61 15.84 -5.86
N TYR A 184 9.57 16.60 -6.34
CA TYR A 184 10.94 16.55 -5.85
C TYR A 184 11.35 17.94 -5.40
N THR A 185 11.84 18.04 -4.18
CA THR A 185 12.33 19.29 -3.60
C THR A 185 13.60 19.06 -2.80
N THR A 186 14.44 20.08 -2.72
CA THR A 186 15.56 20.16 -1.77
C THR A 186 15.26 21.14 -0.63
N CYS A 187 14.01 21.57 -0.48
CA CYS A 187 13.56 22.37 0.64
C CYS A 187 13.42 21.48 1.88
N ASP A 188 13.86 21.95 3.04
CA ASP A 188 13.70 21.24 4.32
C ASP A 188 12.22 21.15 4.72
N GLU A 189 11.39 22.12 4.29
CA GLU A 189 9.95 22.10 4.48
C GLU A 189 9.27 21.29 3.37
N HIS A 190 9.28 19.98 3.51
CA HIS A 190 8.82 19.05 2.48
C HIS A 190 7.29 18.89 2.40
N ASP A 191 6.55 19.29 3.44
CA ASP A 191 5.08 19.28 3.44
C ASP A 191 4.52 20.41 2.58
N HIS A 192 5.12 21.60 2.67
CA HIS A 192 4.76 22.79 1.89
C HIS A 192 6.01 23.48 1.32
N PRO A 193 6.70 22.85 0.36
CA PRO A 193 7.97 23.36 -0.13
C PRO A 193 7.77 24.63 -0.97
N HIS A 194 8.59 25.66 -0.74
CA HIS A 194 8.59 26.90 -1.52
C HIS A 194 8.85 26.69 -3.00
N PHE A 195 9.60 25.64 -3.34
CA PHE A 195 9.84 25.26 -4.73
C PHE A 195 9.93 23.74 -4.86
N TYR A 196 9.44 23.23 -5.97
CA TYR A 196 9.53 21.81 -6.29
C TYR A 196 9.43 21.53 -7.79
N ILE A 197 9.91 20.39 -8.19
CA ILE A 197 9.71 19.86 -9.53
C ILE A 197 8.49 18.94 -9.46
N GLN A 198 7.42 19.33 -10.13
CA GLN A 198 6.21 18.52 -10.26
C GLN A 198 6.43 17.48 -11.36
N MET A 199 6.20 16.21 -11.02
CA MET A 199 6.32 15.07 -11.94
C MET A 199 4.96 14.42 -12.13
N THR A 200 4.53 14.23 -13.36
CA THR A 200 3.25 13.52 -13.62
C THR A 200 3.35 12.04 -13.27
N LYS A 201 4.44 11.41 -13.67
CA LYS A 201 4.79 10.03 -13.34
C LYS A 201 6.29 9.96 -13.12
N ALA A 202 6.70 9.16 -12.14
CA ALA A 202 8.10 8.93 -11.87
C ALA A 202 8.38 7.47 -11.56
N LYS A 203 9.55 7.01 -11.98
CA LYS A 203 10.13 5.73 -11.61
C LYS A 203 11.39 5.99 -10.82
N VAL A 204 11.31 5.78 -9.52
CA VAL A 204 12.45 5.96 -8.61
C VAL A 204 13.14 4.62 -8.42
N ARG A 205 14.44 4.61 -8.66
CA ARG A 205 15.33 3.51 -8.29
C ARG A 205 16.20 4.00 -7.15
N PRO A 206 15.93 3.58 -5.91
CA PRO A 206 16.67 4.05 -4.75
C PRO A 206 18.17 3.92 -4.93
N LYS A 207 18.92 4.92 -4.48
CA LYS A 207 20.39 5.00 -4.59
C LYS A 207 20.95 5.01 -6.03
N LYS A 208 20.11 5.05 -7.06
CA LYS A 208 20.53 5.07 -8.46
C LYS A 208 20.06 6.32 -9.20
N ASN A 209 18.78 6.42 -9.46
CA ASN A 209 18.23 7.52 -10.26
C ASN A 209 16.69 7.63 -10.14
N ILE A 210 16.19 8.79 -10.55
CA ILE A 210 14.76 9.01 -10.86
C ILE A 210 14.66 9.22 -12.38
N VAL A 211 13.72 8.52 -13.01
CA VAL A 211 13.30 8.73 -14.40
C VAL A 211 11.87 9.21 -14.39
N THR A 212 11.59 10.35 -14.98
CA THR A 212 10.26 10.96 -14.96
C THR A 212 9.65 11.04 -16.35
N GLY A 213 8.31 11.12 -16.39
CA GLY A 213 7.58 11.65 -17.54
C GLY A 213 7.64 13.18 -17.55
N PRO A 214 6.61 13.85 -18.09
CA PRO A 214 6.57 15.31 -18.13
C PRO A 214 6.70 15.93 -16.74
N VAL A 215 7.58 16.93 -16.65
CA VAL A 215 7.88 17.68 -15.43
C VAL A 215 7.78 19.18 -15.68
N TYR A 216 7.44 19.94 -14.65
CA TYR A 216 7.53 21.38 -14.64
C TYR A 216 7.91 21.87 -13.24
N MET A 217 8.51 23.05 -13.18
CA MET A 217 8.88 23.68 -11.93
C MET A 217 7.67 24.44 -11.35
N VAL A 218 7.55 24.39 -10.05
CA VAL A 218 6.60 25.19 -9.27
C VAL A 218 7.40 26.00 -8.27
N PHE A 219 7.07 27.27 -8.13
CA PHE A 219 7.66 28.19 -7.16
C PHE A 219 6.54 28.96 -6.47
N GLU A 220 6.49 28.92 -5.14
CA GLU A 220 5.42 29.52 -4.33
C GLU A 220 4.02 29.18 -4.87
N ASP A 221 3.78 27.90 -5.14
CA ASP A 221 2.55 27.35 -5.73
C ASP A 221 2.21 27.86 -7.15
N VAL A 222 3.08 28.66 -7.77
CA VAL A 222 2.90 29.12 -9.14
C VAL A 222 3.61 28.20 -10.11
N PRO A 223 2.89 27.49 -11.00
CA PRO A 223 3.51 26.61 -11.98
C PRO A 223 4.18 27.40 -13.11
N LEU A 224 5.45 27.14 -13.33
CA LEU A 224 6.25 27.73 -14.40
C LEU A 224 6.22 26.86 -15.65
N TYR A 225 5.09 26.80 -16.35
CA TYR A 225 4.91 25.96 -17.54
C TYR A 225 5.93 26.15 -18.66
N PRO A 226 6.46 27.35 -18.93
CA PRO A 226 7.52 27.54 -19.94
C PRO A 226 8.81 26.78 -19.61
N ILE A 227 9.01 26.40 -18.35
CA ILE A 227 10.16 25.60 -17.88
C ILE A 227 9.72 24.12 -17.69
N GLY A 228 8.97 23.60 -18.64
CA GLY A 228 8.54 22.21 -18.66
C GLY A 228 9.43 21.36 -19.56
N LEU A 229 9.74 20.14 -19.10
CA LEU A 229 10.46 19.14 -19.87
C LEU A 229 9.56 17.93 -20.12
N PRO A 230 9.61 17.31 -21.31
CA PRO A 230 8.79 16.12 -21.60
C PRO A 230 9.21 14.90 -20.80
N PHE A 231 10.46 14.84 -20.36
CA PHE A 231 11.03 13.83 -19.45
C PHE A 231 12.25 14.41 -18.74
N CYS A 232 12.59 13.83 -17.59
CA CYS A 232 13.79 14.20 -16.85
C CYS A 232 14.45 12.97 -16.24
N PHE A 233 15.77 13.07 -16.04
CA PHE A 233 16.60 12.05 -15.43
C PHE A 233 17.44 12.68 -14.33
N PHE A 234 17.29 12.21 -13.09
CA PHE A 234 18.06 12.66 -11.94
C PHE A 234 18.91 11.50 -11.41
N PRO A 235 20.24 11.52 -11.58
CA PRO A 235 21.12 10.57 -10.94
C PRO A 235 21.32 10.93 -9.46
N PHE A 236 21.30 9.93 -8.57
CA PHE A 236 21.62 10.15 -7.13
C PHE A 236 23.10 9.91 -6.82
N SER A 237 23.81 9.18 -7.66
CA SER A 237 25.23 8.95 -7.50
C SER A 237 26.03 10.03 -8.20
N SER A 238 26.46 11.04 -7.49
CA SER A 238 27.58 11.87 -7.92
C SER A 238 28.88 11.15 -7.54
N THR A 239 29.33 10.24 -8.37
CA THR A 239 30.71 9.76 -8.28
C THR A 239 31.60 10.83 -8.91
N TYR A 240 31.85 11.91 -8.17
CA TYR A 240 33.02 12.72 -8.42
C TYR A 240 34.21 11.98 -7.79
N SER A 241 34.81 11.05 -8.50
CA SER A 241 36.16 10.61 -8.19
C SER A 241 37.10 11.74 -8.63
N SER A 242 37.61 12.49 -7.67
CA SER A 242 38.81 13.31 -7.86
C SER A 242 40.03 12.42 -7.89
#